data_a22c95339da24692934a0f017efd4e0b
#
_entry.id   a22c95339da24692934a0f017efd4e0b
#
_cell.length_a   1.000
_cell.length_b   1.000
_cell.length_c   1.000
_cell.angle_alpha   90.00
_cell.angle_beta   90.00
_cell.angle_gamma   90.00
#
_symmetry.space_group_name_H-M   'P 1'
#
loop_
_entity.id
_entity.type
_entity.pdbx_description
1 polymer ?
#
loop_
_entity_poly.entity_id
_entity_poly.type
_entity_poly.pdbx_seq_one_letter_code
_entity_poly.pdbx_strand_id
1 'polypeptide(L)'
;MKKLFTSILLLTLPFVLLAKKPHVYKEATKECLAFNNMKHTANTNNIKLKAGKKYRILQNHKGQILTLIEGERVAQRWVDESCFLDASKSLDEKNVIEENLKSVPLAQATSNQNLLALSWQNAFCQTHQYKKECKSMRLKDFGATHFVLHGLWPQPRNNQYCNVSKKEIGKDKNKQWNKLNNLDLNSTVRKELSKLMPGYSSNLHKHEWIKHGTCYGTNANNYYFNAMILLKEVNKSALQRYFKLNIGKQVRLQEIRKVVDKAFGKGAGKHVTMNCNRGLITELWFHLGNGNDNLKGLLSKGKTPKSRCQKGRIDPVGY
;
A
#
# COMPACT_ATOMS: atom_id res chain seq x y z
N MET A 1 -26.28 65.70 -50.55
CA MET A 1 -25.78 64.36 -50.99
C MET A 1 -25.14 63.66 -49.80
N LYS A 2 -25.92 62.79 -49.12
CA LYS A 2 -25.46 62.04 -47.96
C LYS A 2 -25.03 60.65 -48.46
N LYS A 3 -23.71 60.26 -48.32
CA LYS A 3 -23.20 58.92 -48.63
C LYS A 3 -23.44 58.06 -47.46
N LEU A 4 -24.24 57.00 -47.63
CA LEU A 4 -24.42 55.91 -46.69
C LEU A 4 -23.23 54.94 -46.81
N PHE A 5 -22.47 54.78 -45.77
CA PHE A 5 -21.43 53.66 -45.64
C PHE A 5 -22.09 52.46 -44.97
N THR A 6 -22.27 51.42 -45.76
CA THR A 6 -22.73 50.11 -45.24
C THR A 6 -21.54 49.33 -44.77
N SER A 7 -21.37 49.19 -43.44
CA SER A 7 -20.33 48.33 -42.84
C SER A 7 -20.81 46.89 -42.84
N ILE A 8 -20.14 46.04 -43.60
CA ILE A 8 -20.33 44.57 -43.59
C ILE A 8 -19.50 44.01 -42.43
N LEU A 9 -20.17 43.54 -41.38
CA LEU A 9 -19.58 42.84 -40.24
C LEU A 9 -19.38 41.37 -40.61
N LEU A 10 -18.13 40.97 -40.93
CA LEU A 10 -17.76 39.57 -41.12
C LEU A 10 -17.73 38.89 -39.75
N LEU A 11 -18.72 38.04 -39.47
CA LEU A 11 -18.70 37.12 -38.34
C LEU A 11 -17.74 35.94 -38.66
N THR A 12 -16.54 35.97 -38.10
CA THR A 12 -15.62 34.79 -38.08
C THR A 12 -16.04 33.87 -36.95
N LEU A 13 -16.72 32.78 -37.29
CA LEU A 13 -16.93 31.67 -36.34
C LEU A 13 -15.56 30.99 -36.05
N PRO A 14 -15.19 30.77 -34.76
CA PRO A 14 -14.01 30.01 -34.45
C PRO A 14 -14.28 28.52 -34.75
N PHE A 15 -13.50 27.97 -35.69
CA PHE A 15 -13.47 26.55 -35.97
C PHE A 15 -12.77 25.83 -34.77
N VAL A 16 -13.56 25.28 -33.84
CA VAL A 16 -13.03 24.45 -32.75
C VAL A 16 -12.63 23.11 -33.35
N LEU A 17 -11.35 22.94 -33.64
CA LEU A 17 -10.79 21.63 -33.94
C LEU A 17 -10.90 20.72 -32.69
N LEU A 18 -11.91 19.87 -32.68
CA LEU A 18 -11.99 18.77 -31.72
C LEU A 18 -10.84 17.78 -32.01
N ALA A 19 -9.73 17.91 -31.28
CA ALA A 19 -8.62 16.96 -31.32
C ALA A 19 -9.13 15.58 -30.89
N LYS A 20 -9.19 14.62 -31.81
CA LYS A 20 -9.48 13.21 -31.51
C LYS A 20 -8.42 12.70 -30.53
N LYS A 21 -8.84 12.19 -29.38
CA LYS A 21 -7.94 11.52 -28.42
C LYS A 21 -7.18 10.40 -29.14
N PRO A 22 -5.86 10.30 -28.99
CA PRO A 22 -5.07 9.26 -29.64
C PRO A 22 -5.56 7.86 -29.18
N HIS A 23 -5.64 6.94 -30.12
CA HIS A 23 -6.01 5.56 -29.81
C HIS A 23 -4.87 4.84 -29.10
N VAL A 24 -5.16 4.23 -27.96
CA VAL A 24 -4.19 3.45 -27.19
C VAL A 24 -4.21 2.01 -27.70
N TYR A 25 -3.03 1.48 -28.05
CA TYR A 25 -2.84 0.09 -28.41
C TYR A 25 -1.95 -0.61 -27.40
N LYS A 26 -2.26 -1.88 -27.09
CA LYS A 26 -1.40 -2.76 -26.29
C LYS A 26 -1.20 -4.08 -27.03
N GLU A 27 -0.01 -4.65 -26.88
CA GLU A 27 0.34 -5.96 -27.45
C GLU A 27 -0.06 -7.06 -26.46
N ALA A 28 -0.76 -8.10 -26.95
CA ALA A 28 -1.09 -9.26 -26.13
C ALA A 28 0.17 -10.12 -25.95
N THR A 29 0.52 -10.43 -24.72
CA THR A 29 1.73 -11.17 -24.35
C THR A 29 1.53 -12.68 -24.33
N LYS A 30 0.27 -13.12 -24.34
CA LYS A 30 -0.14 -14.53 -24.37
C LYS A 30 -1.49 -14.69 -25.05
N GLU A 31 -1.86 -15.94 -25.40
CA GLU A 31 -3.22 -16.23 -25.80
C GLU A 31 -4.20 -16.06 -24.62
N CYS A 32 -5.31 -15.37 -24.86
CA CYS A 32 -6.33 -15.13 -23.85
C CYS A 32 -7.73 -15.21 -24.46
N LEU A 33 -8.65 -15.84 -23.76
CA LEU A 33 -10.07 -15.80 -24.10
C LEU A 33 -10.63 -14.38 -24.03
N ALA A 34 -11.41 -13.99 -25.04
CA ALA A 34 -11.99 -12.66 -25.15
C ALA A 34 -13.52 -12.71 -25.06
N PHE A 35 -14.07 -12.25 -23.94
CA PHE A 35 -15.45 -12.43 -23.56
C PHE A 35 -16.35 -11.27 -24.00
N ASN A 36 -17.64 -11.56 -24.23
CA ASN A 36 -18.63 -10.56 -24.57
C ASN A 36 -19.00 -9.66 -23.38
N ASN A 37 -18.74 -10.12 -22.17
CA ASN A 37 -19.06 -9.39 -20.94
C ASN A 37 -17.99 -9.58 -19.86
N MET A 38 -17.97 -8.67 -18.89
CA MET A 38 -17.01 -8.67 -17.76
C MET A 38 -17.16 -9.86 -16.80
N LYS A 39 -18.29 -10.56 -16.82
CA LYS A 39 -18.50 -11.75 -15.97
C LYS A 39 -17.91 -13.03 -16.58
N HIS A 40 -17.36 -12.94 -17.80
CA HIS A 40 -16.75 -14.05 -18.55
C HIS A 40 -17.72 -15.22 -18.81
N THR A 41 -19.02 -14.94 -18.90
CA THR A 41 -20.06 -15.97 -19.08
C THR A 41 -20.37 -16.29 -20.55
N ALA A 42 -19.91 -15.46 -21.48
CA ALA A 42 -20.15 -15.66 -22.92
C ALA A 42 -18.92 -15.26 -23.73
N ASN A 43 -18.54 -16.13 -24.68
CA ASN A 43 -17.52 -15.88 -25.69
C ASN A 43 -18.03 -16.39 -27.05
N THR A 44 -18.76 -15.56 -27.78
CA THR A 44 -19.26 -15.89 -29.12
C THR A 44 -18.09 -16.12 -30.06
N ASN A 45 -18.13 -17.18 -30.84
CA ASN A 45 -17.08 -17.64 -31.79
C ASN A 45 -15.77 -18.08 -31.11
N ASN A 46 -15.79 -18.30 -29.79
CA ASN A 46 -14.62 -18.75 -29.02
C ASN A 46 -13.35 -17.91 -29.32
N ILE A 47 -13.52 -16.58 -29.37
CA ILE A 47 -12.47 -15.64 -29.72
C ILE A 47 -11.37 -15.62 -28.67
N LYS A 48 -10.12 -15.65 -29.18
CA LYS A 48 -8.90 -15.49 -28.36
C LYS A 48 -8.05 -14.37 -28.90
N LEU A 49 -7.39 -13.62 -28.00
CA LEU A 49 -6.27 -12.78 -28.37
C LEU A 49 -5.09 -13.65 -28.78
N LYS A 50 -4.36 -13.20 -29.80
CA LYS A 50 -3.12 -13.85 -30.26
C LYS A 50 -1.92 -13.15 -29.62
N ALA A 51 -0.99 -13.90 -29.05
CA ALA A 51 0.26 -13.36 -28.54
C ALA A 51 1.02 -12.60 -29.63
N GLY A 52 1.67 -11.48 -29.29
CA GLY A 52 2.40 -10.61 -30.24
C GLY A 52 1.52 -9.69 -31.09
N LYS A 53 0.18 -9.82 -31.05
CA LYS A 53 -0.72 -8.93 -31.80
C LYS A 53 -1.12 -7.72 -30.95
N LYS A 54 -1.11 -6.53 -31.58
CA LYS A 54 -1.58 -5.28 -30.97
C LYS A 54 -3.09 -5.13 -31.10
N TYR A 55 -3.72 -4.75 -30.00
CA TYR A 55 -5.16 -4.53 -29.92
C TYR A 55 -5.46 -3.12 -29.40
N ARG A 56 -6.47 -2.48 -29.98
CA ARG A 56 -6.92 -1.17 -29.53
C ARG A 56 -7.64 -1.29 -28.20
N ILE A 57 -7.19 -0.53 -27.21
CA ILE A 57 -7.79 -0.50 -25.86
C ILE A 57 -8.87 0.58 -25.84
N LEU A 58 -10.07 0.20 -25.43
CA LEU A 58 -11.23 1.07 -25.32
C LEU A 58 -11.44 1.53 -23.88
N GLN A 59 -11.25 0.62 -22.90
CA GLN A 59 -11.49 0.89 -21.50
C GLN A 59 -10.69 -0.04 -20.60
N ASN A 60 -10.29 0.45 -19.42
CA ASN A 60 -9.76 -0.36 -18.31
C ASN A 60 -10.75 -0.30 -17.15
N HIS A 61 -11.10 -1.45 -16.57
CA HIS A 61 -11.99 -1.51 -15.43
C HIS A 61 -11.71 -2.73 -14.55
N LYS A 62 -11.38 -2.51 -13.27
CA LYS A 62 -11.20 -3.57 -12.25
C LYS A 62 -10.33 -4.76 -12.68
N GLY A 63 -9.17 -4.50 -13.30
CA GLY A 63 -8.24 -5.55 -13.75
C GLY A 63 -8.67 -6.25 -15.05
N GLN A 64 -9.67 -5.69 -15.75
CA GLN A 64 -10.10 -6.12 -17.07
C GLN A 64 -9.97 -5.01 -18.09
N ILE A 65 -9.75 -5.38 -19.31
CA ILE A 65 -9.57 -4.47 -20.45
C ILE A 65 -10.65 -4.76 -21.49
N LEU A 66 -11.41 -3.72 -21.87
CA LEU A 66 -12.24 -3.75 -23.06
C LEU A 66 -11.38 -3.44 -24.26
N THR A 67 -11.28 -4.38 -25.18
CA THR A 67 -10.48 -4.25 -26.41
C THR A 67 -11.32 -4.43 -27.66
N LEU A 68 -10.84 -3.94 -28.78
CA LEU A 68 -11.48 -4.09 -30.09
C LEU A 68 -10.83 -5.26 -30.86
N ILE A 69 -11.64 -6.21 -31.29
CA ILE A 69 -11.23 -7.30 -32.19
C ILE A 69 -11.76 -6.99 -33.58
N GLU A 70 -10.88 -6.55 -34.46
CA GLU A 70 -11.22 -6.22 -35.83
C GLU A 70 -11.67 -7.47 -36.61
N GLY A 71 -12.71 -7.29 -37.43
CA GLY A 71 -13.28 -8.38 -38.24
C GLY A 71 -14.36 -9.22 -37.54
N GLU A 72 -14.59 -9.04 -36.24
CA GLU A 72 -15.62 -9.77 -35.52
C GLU A 72 -16.95 -9.00 -35.46
N ARG A 73 -18.06 -9.73 -35.63
CA ARG A 73 -19.42 -9.13 -35.51
C ARG A 73 -19.66 -8.51 -34.12
N VAL A 74 -19.18 -9.17 -33.07
CA VAL A 74 -19.11 -8.60 -31.70
C VAL A 74 -17.66 -8.21 -31.48
N ALA A 75 -17.30 -7.02 -31.93
CA ALA A 75 -15.91 -6.58 -31.97
C ALA A 75 -15.35 -6.17 -30.60
N GLN A 76 -16.19 -5.68 -29.68
CA GLN A 76 -15.77 -5.28 -28.34
C GLN A 76 -15.76 -6.48 -27.40
N ARG A 77 -14.59 -6.73 -26.79
CA ARG A 77 -14.39 -7.91 -25.92
C ARG A 77 -13.67 -7.52 -24.64
N TRP A 78 -14.09 -8.15 -23.55
CA TRP A 78 -13.45 -8.07 -22.27
C TRP A 78 -12.42 -9.19 -22.12
N VAL A 79 -11.23 -8.82 -21.66
CA VAL A 79 -10.12 -9.73 -21.37
C VAL A 79 -9.47 -9.35 -20.06
N ASP A 80 -8.81 -10.29 -19.39
CA ASP A 80 -8.02 -9.97 -18.21
C ASP A 80 -6.84 -9.05 -18.56
N GLU A 81 -6.54 -8.09 -17.71
CA GLU A 81 -5.40 -7.17 -17.89
C GLU A 81 -4.07 -7.94 -18.03
N SER A 82 -3.95 -9.10 -17.37
CA SER A 82 -2.79 -9.99 -17.47
C SER A 82 -2.47 -10.47 -18.89
N CYS A 83 -3.41 -10.33 -19.83
CA CYS A 83 -3.20 -10.67 -21.24
C CYS A 83 -2.28 -9.69 -21.97
N PHE A 84 -2.12 -8.49 -21.43
CA PHE A 84 -1.29 -7.41 -21.95
C PHE A 84 -0.10 -7.07 -21.04
N LEU A 85 0.07 -7.83 -19.96
CA LEU A 85 1.21 -7.71 -19.07
C LEU A 85 2.26 -8.73 -19.50
N ASP A 86 3.41 -8.24 -19.91
CA ASP A 86 4.55 -9.10 -20.12
C ASP A 86 4.98 -9.71 -18.77
N ALA A 87 4.88 -11.03 -18.64
CA ALA A 87 5.27 -11.72 -17.41
C ALA A 87 6.76 -11.49 -17.09
N SER A 88 7.62 -11.33 -18.10
CA SER A 88 9.02 -10.95 -17.92
C SER A 88 9.14 -9.50 -17.46
N LYS A 89 8.43 -8.55 -18.09
CA LYS A 89 8.42 -7.15 -17.66
C LYS A 89 7.75 -6.95 -16.29
N SER A 90 6.70 -7.72 -15.96
CA SER A 90 6.09 -7.65 -14.62
C SER A 90 6.97 -8.26 -13.54
N LEU A 91 7.80 -9.24 -13.88
CA LEU A 91 8.86 -9.78 -13.01
C LEU A 91 10.05 -8.83 -12.95
N ASP A 92 10.42 -8.20 -14.07
CA ASP A 92 11.50 -7.21 -14.15
C ASP A 92 11.07 -5.90 -13.46
N GLU A 93 9.86 -5.38 -13.67
CA GLU A 93 9.36 -4.23 -12.90
C GLU A 93 9.20 -4.55 -11.40
N LYS A 94 8.73 -5.74 -11.02
CA LYS A 94 8.73 -6.16 -9.63
C LYS A 94 10.14 -6.38 -9.10
N ASN A 95 11.01 -7.02 -9.87
CA ASN A 95 12.41 -7.25 -9.49
C ASN A 95 13.20 -5.93 -9.53
N VAL A 96 13.00 -5.07 -10.51
CA VAL A 96 13.63 -3.73 -10.59
C VAL A 96 13.09 -2.81 -9.49
N ILE A 97 11.80 -2.85 -9.17
CA ILE A 97 11.26 -2.15 -8.01
C ILE A 97 11.75 -2.79 -6.71
N GLU A 98 11.84 -4.11 -6.62
CA GLU A 98 12.37 -4.81 -5.44
C GLU A 98 13.89 -4.68 -5.31
N GLU A 99 14.64 -4.67 -6.41
CA GLU A 99 16.09 -4.48 -6.43
C GLU A 99 16.48 -3.01 -6.24
N ASN A 100 15.77 -2.06 -6.84
CA ASN A 100 15.90 -0.63 -6.55
C ASN A 100 15.50 -0.29 -5.11
N LEU A 101 14.52 -1.00 -4.53
CA LEU A 101 14.17 -0.86 -3.12
C LEU A 101 15.22 -1.46 -2.17
N LYS A 102 16.04 -2.43 -2.62
CA LYS A 102 17.16 -2.96 -1.84
C LYS A 102 18.39 -2.04 -1.85
N SER A 103 18.54 -1.22 -2.87
CA SER A 103 19.68 -0.33 -3.09
C SER A 103 19.45 1.12 -2.67
N VAL A 104 18.20 1.52 -2.37
CA VAL A 104 17.92 2.88 -1.90
C VAL A 104 18.08 2.93 -0.38
N PRO A 105 19.10 3.63 0.14
CA PRO A 105 19.23 3.81 1.56
C PRO A 105 18.01 4.54 2.12
N LEU A 106 17.60 4.17 3.34
CA LEU A 106 16.55 4.88 4.04
C LEU A 106 16.93 6.37 4.16
N ALA A 107 15.97 7.27 3.96
CA ALA A 107 16.18 8.67 4.26
C ALA A 107 16.52 8.81 5.76
N GLN A 108 17.56 9.55 6.07
CA GLN A 108 18.03 9.67 7.45
C GLN A 108 17.01 10.41 8.31
N ALA A 109 16.57 9.74 9.37
CA ALA A 109 15.77 10.37 10.40
C ALA A 109 16.63 11.24 11.32
N THR A 110 16.08 12.35 11.79
CA THR A 110 16.73 13.15 12.85
C THR A 110 16.44 12.61 14.23
N SER A 111 15.42 11.76 14.37
CA SER A 111 15.09 11.10 15.64
C SER A 111 16.10 10.00 15.97
N ASN A 112 16.66 10.06 17.19
CA ASN A 112 17.67 9.10 17.65
C ASN A 112 17.13 7.70 17.92
N GLN A 113 15.84 7.55 18.10
CA GLN A 113 15.16 6.28 18.33
C GLN A 113 13.77 6.31 17.73
N ASN A 114 13.37 5.19 17.15
CA ASN A 114 12.06 5.03 16.53
C ASN A 114 11.41 3.72 16.97
N LEU A 115 10.10 3.67 16.92
CA LEU A 115 9.34 2.47 17.14
C LEU A 115 8.53 2.16 15.89
N LEU A 116 8.83 1.03 15.25
CA LEU A 116 8.03 0.52 14.15
C LEU A 116 6.91 -0.36 14.72
N ALA A 117 5.67 0.10 14.60
CA ALA A 117 4.48 -0.61 15.05
C ALA A 117 3.84 -1.34 13.87
N LEU A 118 3.78 -2.67 13.98
CA LEU A 118 3.20 -3.55 12.95
C LEU A 118 2.01 -4.29 13.53
N SER A 119 0.84 -4.16 12.89
CA SER A 119 -0.39 -4.80 13.33
C SER A 119 -0.56 -6.17 12.70
N TRP A 120 -1.16 -7.09 13.48
CA TRP A 120 -1.80 -8.29 12.97
C TRP A 120 -3.27 -7.95 12.72
N GLN A 121 -3.60 -7.65 11.46
CA GLN A 121 -4.88 -7.04 11.07
C GLN A 121 -6.10 -7.85 11.55
N ASN A 122 -6.01 -9.19 11.54
CA ASN A 122 -7.08 -10.08 11.95
C ASN A 122 -7.51 -9.77 13.40
N ALA A 123 -6.55 -9.73 14.33
CA ALA A 123 -6.80 -9.43 15.74
C ALA A 123 -7.32 -8.02 15.99
N PHE A 124 -6.88 -7.03 15.18
CA PHE A 124 -7.44 -5.68 15.23
C PHE A 124 -8.91 -5.71 14.83
N CYS A 125 -9.26 -6.42 13.77
CA CYS A 125 -10.61 -6.47 13.25
C CYS A 125 -11.60 -7.22 14.16
N GLN A 126 -11.16 -8.13 15.02
CA GLN A 126 -11.99 -8.76 16.05
C GLN A 126 -12.68 -7.74 16.97
N THR A 127 -11.99 -6.63 17.24
CA THR A 127 -12.52 -5.59 18.17
C THR A 127 -12.97 -4.31 17.44
N HIS A 128 -12.75 -4.24 16.11
CA HIS A 128 -13.02 -3.04 15.31
C HIS A 128 -13.78 -3.35 14.02
N GLN A 129 -14.74 -4.27 14.08
CA GLN A 129 -15.52 -4.77 12.93
C GLN A 129 -16.21 -3.66 12.13
N TYR A 130 -16.55 -2.53 12.78
CA TYR A 130 -17.17 -1.37 12.15
C TYR A 130 -16.24 -0.56 11.23
N LYS A 131 -14.93 -0.75 11.33
CA LYS A 131 -13.95 -0.05 10.50
C LYS A 131 -14.04 -0.51 9.04
N LYS A 132 -13.82 0.42 8.10
CA LYS A 132 -13.90 0.13 6.64
C LYS A 132 -12.97 -1.02 6.24
N GLU A 133 -11.72 -0.96 6.69
CA GLU A 133 -10.69 -1.96 6.45
C GLU A 133 -11.02 -3.35 7.01
N CYS A 134 -11.86 -3.42 8.06
CA CYS A 134 -12.30 -4.68 8.64
C CYS A 134 -13.53 -5.25 7.94
N LYS A 135 -14.53 -4.41 7.63
CA LYS A 135 -15.75 -4.83 6.91
C LYS A 135 -15.44 -5.44 5.53
N SER A 136 -14.38 -4.99 4.88
CA SER A 136 -13.97 -5.46 3.55
C SER A 136 -12.92 -6.56 3.58
N MET A 137 -12.44 -6.97 4.75
CA MET A 137 -11.33 -7.91 4.89
C MET A 137 -11.70 -9.32 4.42
N ARG A 138 -10.85 -9.93 3.60
CA ARG A 138 -11.02 -11.26 3.01
C ARG A 138 -9.76 -12.09 3.19
N LEU A 139 -9.89 -13.42 3.09
CA LEU A 139 -8.79 -14.38 3.17
C LEU A 139 -7.64 -14.11 2.19
N LYS A 140 -7.93 -13.54 1.02
CA LYS A 140 -6.94 -13.21 -0.02
C LYS A 140 -6.25 -11.86 0.18
N ASP A 141 -6.69 -11.05 1.12
CA ASP A 141 -6.13 -9.73 1.34
C ASP A 141 -4.75 -9.84 2.00
N PHE A 142 -3.88 -8.86 1.73
CA PHE A 142 -2.50 -8.86 2.22
C PHE A 142 -2.44 -9.03 3.75
N GLY A 143 -3.26 -8.28 4.49
CA GLY A 143 -3.31 -8.33 5.96
C GLY A 143 -3.80 -9.65 6.55
N ALA A 144 -4.37 -10.56 5.73
CA ALA A 144 -4.85 -11.87 6.20
C ALA A 144 -3.72 -12.79 6.72
N THR A 145 -2.51 -12.65 6.14
CA THR A 145 -1.36 -13.50 6.44
C THR A 145 -0.04 -12.74 6.61
N HIS A 146 -0.07 -11.41 6.52
CA HIS A 146 1.11 -10.56 6.64
C HIS A 146 0.89 -9.49 7.71
N PHE A 147 1.99 -9.02 8.30
CA PHE A 147 1.95 -7.80 9.10
C PHE A 147 1.60 -6.61 8.23
N VAL A 148 0.86 -5.66 8.81
CA VAL A 148 0.49 -4.40 8.17
C VAL A 148 1.05 -3.23 8.97
N LEU A 149 1.28 -2.11 8.29
CA LEU A 149 1.82 -0.92 8.93
C LEU A 149 0.77 -0.26 9.81
N HIS A 150 1.10 -0.08 11.09
CA HIS A 150 0.40 0.89 11.93
C HIS A 150 1.09 2.25 11.83
N GLY A 151 2.38 2.32 12.18
CA GLY A 151 3.15 3.55 12.08
C GLY A 151 4.63 3.37 12.40
N LEU A 152 5.38 4.45 12.24
CA LEU A 152 6.79 4.57 12.62
C LEU A 152 6.92 5.78 13.55
N TRP A 153 7.14 5.55 14.85
CA TRP A 153 6.98 6.57 15.87
C TRP A 153 8.32 7.00 16.46
N PRO A 154 8.76 8.24 16.18
CA PRO A 154 9.90 8.84 16.87
C PRO A 154 9.73 8.78 18.39
N GLN A 155 10.82 8.47 19.07
CA GLN A 155 10.84 8.37 20.52
C GLN A 155 11.58 9.57 21.14
N PRO A 156 11.31 9.96 22.39
CA PRO A 156 10.39 9.33 23.36
C PRO A 156 8.91 9.53 23.00
N ARG A 157 8.00 8.79 23.67
CA ARG A 157 6.57 8.73 23.35
C ARG A 157 5.87 10.09 23.30
N ASN A 158 6.35 11.06 24.04
CA ASN A 158 5.83 12.46 24.07
C ASN A 158 6.34 13.32 22.92
N ASN A 159 7.28 12.82 22.09
CA ASN A 159 7.75 13.50 20.88
C ASN A 159 6.69 13.36 19.77
N GLN A 160 5.73 14.28 19.76
CA GLN A 160 4.54 14.26 18.90
C GLN A 160 4.21 15.68 18.41
N TYR A 161 3.57 15.76 17.24
CA TYR A 161 3.03 16.98 16.65
C TYR A 161 4.11 18.09 16.42
N CYS A 162 5.30 17.71 15.97
CA CYS A 162 6.37 18.66 15.70
C CYS A 162 5.98 19.63 14.58
N ASN A 163 6.02 20.94 14.90
CA ASN A 163 5.65 22.02 13.98
C ASN A 163 4.22 21.94 13.44
N VAL A 164 3.29 21.30 14.17
CA VAL A 164 1.89 21.18 13.78
C VAL A 164 1.05 22.27 14.44
N SER A 165 0.16 22.90 13.67
CA SER A 165 -0.73 23.94 14.19
C SER A 165 -1.74 23.38 15.20
N LYS A 166 -2.13 24.20 16.19
CA LYS A 166 -3.16 23.84 17.19
C LYS A 166 -4.47 23.39 16.53
N LYS A 167 -4.84 23.98 15.40
CA LYS A 167 -6.04 23.61 14.62
C LYS A 167 -5.98 22.18 14.11
N GLU A 168 -4.86 21.77 13.50
CA GLU A 168 -4.68 20.41 13.00
C GLU A 168 -4.58 19.39 14.14
N ILE A 169 -3.90 19.73 15.24
CA ILE A 169 -3.88 18.91 16.46
C ILE A 169 -5.28 18.70 17.00
N GLY A 170 -6.11 19.74 17.01
CA GLY A 170 -7.52 19.65 17.44
C GLY A 170 -8.32 18.69 16.56
N LYS A 171 -8.20 18.77 15.24
CA LYS A 171 -8.84 17.81 14.33
C LYS A 171 -8.41 16.37 14.61
N ASP A 172 -7.13 16.16 14.81
CA ASP A 172 -6.57 14.84 15.03
C ASP A 172 -7.07 14.21 16.36
N LYS A 173 -6.99 14.96 17.47
CA LYS A 173 -7.46 14.53 18.78
C LYS A 173 -8.96 14.20 18.78
N ASN A 174 -9.76 14.92 17.98
CA ASN A 174 -11.19 14.67 17.78
C ASN A 174 -11.49 13.57 16.75
N LYS A 175 -10.46 12.81 16.28
CA LYS A 175 -10.59 11.73 15.28
C LYS A 175 -11.20 12.19 13.94
N GLN A 176 -11.12 13.49 13.62
CA GLN A 176 -11.60 14.08 12.36
C GLN A 176 -10.52 13.93 11.27
N TRP A 177 -9.95 12.75 11.11
CA TRP A 177 -8.81 12.50 10.22
C TRP A 177 -9.11 12.76 8.75
N ASN A 178 -10.37 12.64 8.35
CA ASN A 178 -10.82 13.03 7.01
C ASN A 178 -10.70 14.53 6.73
N LYS A 179 -10.68 15.38 7.77
CA LYS A 179 -10.53 16.84 7.68
C LYS A 179 -9.07 17.31 7.75
N LEU A 180 -8.13 16.40 8.04
CA LEU A 180 -6.70 16.70 7.98
C LEU A 180 -6.26 16.92 6.53
N ASN A 181 -5.25 17.75 6.33
CA ASN A 181 -4.70 18.04 5.01
C ASN A 181 -4.25 16.75 4.29
N ASN A 182 -4.34 16.76 2.97
CA ASN A 182 -3.79 15.68 2.17
C ASN A 182 -2.26 15.71 2.24
N LEU A 183 -1.65 14.54 2.25
CA LEU A 183 -0.21 14.41 2.26
C LEU A 183 0.35 14.46 0.85
N ASP A 184 1.47 15.14 0.70
CA ASP A 184 2.24 15.11 -0.55
C ASP A 184 3.01 13.79 -0.62
N LEU A 185 2.38 12.81 -1.25
CA LEU A 185 2.93 11.49 -1.53
C LEU A 185 2.97 11.29 -3.04
N ASN A 186 4.07 10.80 -3.56
CA ASN A 186 4.12 10.39 -4.96
C ASN A 186 3.17 9.21 -5.22
N SER A 187 2.86 8.95 -6.48
CA SER A 187 1.89 7.92 -6.87
C SER A 187 2.27 6.52 -6.40
N THR A 188 3.56 6.20 -6.44
CA THR A 188 4.11 4.89 -6.03
C THR A 188 3.97 4.68 -4.53
N VAL A 189 4.42 5.65 -3.71
CA VAL A 189 4.29 5.58 -2.25
C VAL A 189 2.83 5.53 -1.84
N ARG A 190 1.97 6.34 -2.45
CA ARG A 190 0.52 6.34 -2.18
C ARG A 190 -0.13 4.99 -2.46
N LYS A 191 0.15 4.40 -3.63
CA LYS A 191 -0.38 3.09 -4.05
C LYS A 191 0.07 1.97 -3.10
N GLU A 192 1.37 1.91 -2.82
CA GLU A 192 1.92 0.88 -1.93
C GLU A 192 1.43 1.05 -0.48
N LEU A 193 1.41 2.28 0.04
CA LEU A 193 0.93 2.56 1.38
C LEU A 193 -0.53 2.13 1.57
N SER A 194 -1.40 2.39 0.60
CA SER A 194 -2.80 1.97 0.66
C SER A 194 -2.99 0.46 0.76
N LYS A 195 -2.03 -0.32 0.25
CA LYS A 195 -2.01 -1.79 0.34
C LYS A 195 -1.44 -2.28 1.67
N LEU A 196 -0.34 -1.65 2.12
CA LEU A 196 0.42 -2.09 3.28
C LEU A 196 -0.13 -1.55 4.61
N MET A 197 -1.00 -0.53 4.57
CA MET A 197 -1.68 0.08 5.71
C MET A 197 -3.20 0.07 5.47
N PRO A 198 -3.93 -0.99 5.82
CA PRO A 198 -5.39 -1.08 5.58
C PRO A 198 -6.17 0.11 6.14
N GLY A 199 -5.75 0.65 7.30
CA GLY A 199 -6.30 1.86 7.90
C GLY A 199 -6.13 3.13 7.04
N TYR A 200 -5.41 3.07 5.90
CA TYR A 200 -5.36 4.15 4.91
C TYR A 200 -6.77 4.55 4.46
N SER A 201 -7.67 3.59 4.29
CA SER A 201 -9.07 3.82 3.93
C SER A 201 -9.85 4.62 4.98
N SER A 202 -9.41 4.59 6.24
CA SER A 202 -9.93 5.35 7.38
C SER A 202 -9.09 6.59 7.72
N ASN A 203 -8.22 7.03 6.82
CA ASN A 203 -7.29 8.17 6.97
C ASN A 203 -6.24 8.01 8.09
N LEU A 204 -5.93 6.79 8.52
CA LEU A 204 -4.89 6.52 9.51
C LEU A 204 -3.55 7.15 9.13
N HIS A 205 -3.18 7.11 7.84
CA HIS A 205 -1.94 7.71 7.34
C HIS A 205 -1.85 9.23 7.62
N LYS A 206 -2.96 9.96 7.64
CA LYS A 206 -2.95 11.38 7.98
C LYS A 206 -2.70 11.59 9.48
N HIS A 207 -3.32 10.75 10.32
CA HIS A 207 -3.08 10.73 11.76
C HIS A 207 -1.63 10.41 12.09
N GLU A 208 -1.11 9.32 11.55
CA GLU A 208 0.25 8.86 11.80
C GLU A 208 1.30 9.88 11.36
N TRP A 209 1.08 10.54 10.22
CA TRP A 209 1.96 11.61 9.77
C TRP A 209 1.93 12.80 10.72
N ILE A 210 0.75 13.36 10.96
CA ILE A 210 0.64 14.61 11.73
C ILE A 210 1.11 14.44 13.17
N LYS A 211 0.83 13.30 13.78
CA LYS A 211 1.19 13.03 15.16
C LYS A 211 2.63 12.58 15.35
N HIS A 212 3.13 11.75 14.47
CA HIS A 212 4.42 11.08 14.61
C HIS A 212 5.41 11.44 13.49
N GLY A 213 4.98 11.37 12.25
CA GLY A 213 5.83 11.56 11.08
C GLY A 213 6.47 12.95 11.02
N THR A 214 5.77 13.98 11.49
CA THR A 214 6.32 15.37 11.57
C THR A 214 7.54 15.48 12.48
N CYS A 215 7.72 14.53 13.41
CA CYS A 215 8.87 14.47 14.32
C CYS A 215 10.01 13.56 13.81
N TYR A 216 9.82 12.91 12.66
CA TYR A 216 10.80 11.97 12.11
C TYR A 216 11.99 12.67 11.44
N GLY A 217 11.82 13.92 10.99
CA GLY A 217 12.85 14.76 10.40
C GLY A 217 12.99 14.62 8.88
N THR A 218 11.97 14.05 8.22
CA THR A 218 11.88 13.98 6.75
C THR A 218 10.52 14.49 6.28
N ASN A 219 10.29 14.54 4.97
CA ASN A 219 8.95 14.76 4.43
C ASN A 219 8.07 13.50 4.52
N ALA A 220 6.76 13.65 4.30
CA ALA A 220 5.79 12.56 4.41
C ALA A 220 6.10 11.39 3.45
N ASN A 221 6.58 11.69 2.25
CA ASN A 221 6.91 10.68 1.26
C ASN A 221 8.05 9.77 1.75
N ASN A 222 9.14 10.35 2.23
CA ASN A 222 10.29 9.60 2.74
C ASN A 222 9.99 8.88 4.06
N TYR A 223 9.19 9.49 4.94
CA TYR A 223 8.73 8.83 6.16
C TYR A 223 7.97 7.54 5.86
N TYR A 224 6.99 7.58 4.96
CA TYR A 224 6.25 6.38 4.59
C TYR A 224 7.06 5.41 3.75
N PHE A 225 7.95 5.90 2.91
CA PHE A 225 8.89 5.04 2.18
C PHE A 225 9.72 4.21 3.16
N ASN A 226 10.37 4.83 4.15
CA ASN A 226 11.17 4.15 5.18
C ASN A 226 10.31 3.13 5.96
N ALA A 227 9.13 3.54 6.44
CA ALA A 227 8.25 2.65 7.20
C ALA A 227 7.83 1.40 6.38
N MET A 228 7.54 1.58 5.10
CA MET A 228 7.17 0.48 4.20
C MET A 228 8.34 -0.45 3.88
N ILE A 229 9.57 0.07 3.72
CA ILE A 229 10.77 -0.77 3.52
C ILE A 229 10.96 -1.67 4.73
N LEU A 230 10.95 -1.10 5.94
CA LEU A 230 11.12 -1.87 7.17
C LEU A 230 10.01 -2.93 7.37
N LEU A 231 8.75 -2.59 7.07
CA LEU A 231 7.65 -3.57 7.06
C LEU A 231 7.91 -4.70 6.07
N LYS A 232 8.37 -4.37 4.85
CA LYS A 232 8.66 -5.37 3.81
C LYS A 232 9.78 -6.31 4.24
N GLU A 233 10.81 -5.84 4.93
CA GLU A 233 11.86 -6.69 5.50
C GLU A 233 11.29 -7.69 6.51
N VAL A 234 10.39 -7.24 7.42
CA VAL A 234 9.69 -8.14 8.35
C VAL A 234 8.88 -9.18 7.61
N ASN A 235 8.11 -8.78 6.60
CA ASN A 235 7.24 -9.68 5.86
C ASN A 235 7.98 -10.64 4.91
N LYS A 236 9.23 -10.36 4.55
CA LYS A 236 10.11 -11.27 3.80
C LYS A 236 10.88 -12.24 4.71
N SER A 237 10.83 -12.04 6.03
CA SER A 237 11.62 -12.79 6.99
C SER A 237 10.95 -14.10 7.47
N ALA A 238 11.69 -14.88 8.23
CA ALA A 238 11.18 -16.06 8.92
C ALA A 238 10.03 -15.74 9.90
N LEU A 239 9.93 -14.49 10.38
CA LEU A 239 8.90 -14.08 11.33
C LEU A 239 7.50 -14.10 10.71
N GLN A 240 7.33 -13.60 9.50
CA GLN A 240 6.05 -13.65 8.78
C GLN A 240 5.64 -15.11 8.52
N ARG A 241 6.58 -15.95 8.09
CA ARG A 241 6.31 -17.39 7.88
C ARG A 241 5.87 -18.06 9.17
N TYR A 242 6.55 -17.76 10.29
CA TYR A 242 6.19 -18.29 11.60
C TYR A 242 4.75 -17.89 11.97
N PHE A 243 4.37 -16.62 11.81
CA PHE A 243 3.00 -16.18 12.07
C PHE A 243 1.99 -16.90 11.19
N LYS A 244 2.22 -16.96 9.88
CA LYS A 244 1.34 -17.64 8.91
C LYS A 244 1.11 -19.12 9.26
N LEU A 245 2.14 -19.85 9.67
CA LEU A 245 2.06 -21.29 10.02
C LEU A 245 1.42 -21.53 11.39
N ASN A 246 1.32 -20.52 12.23
CA ASN A 246 0.76 -20.60 13.56
C ASN A 246 -0.55 -19.82 13.74
N ILE A 247 -1.22 -19.45 12.64
CA ILE A 247 -2.57 -18.89 12.68
C ILE A 247 -3.49 -19.84 13.46
N GLY A 248 -4.29 -19.30 14.38
CA GLY A 248 -5.17 -20.00 15.29
C GLY A 248 -4.50 -20.54 16.55
N LYS A 249 -3.16 -20.58 16.63
CA LYS A 249 -2.42 -21.12 17.79
C LYS A 249 -2.01 -20.02 18.78
N GLN A 250 -1.89 -20.42 20.04
CA GLN A 250 -1.26 -19.61 21.07
C GLN A 250 0.25 -19.75 20.97
N VAL A 251 0.97 -18.63 20.97
CA VAL A 251 2.45 -18.58 20.93
C VAL A 251 2.99 -17.68 22.04
N ARG A 252 4.25 -17.88 22.41
CA ARG A 252 4.95 -17.11 23.44
C ARG A 252 5.87 -16.06 22.83
N LEU A 253 5.99 -14.92 23.49
CA LEU A 253 6.93 -13.87 23.06
C LEU A 253 8.37 -14.39 22.91
N GLN A 254 8.79 -15.31 23.80
CA GLN A 254 10.12 -15.89 23.73
C GLN A 254 10.37 -16.65 22.41
N GLU A 255 9.36 -17.35 21.90
CA GLU A 255 9.42 -18.06 20.61
C GLU A 255 9.52 -17.06 19.46
N ILE A 256 8.68 -16.02 19.50
CA ILE A 256 8.72 -14.91 18.52
C ILE A 256 10.11 -14.27 18.51
N ARG A 257 10.70 -13.97 19.68
CA ARG A 257 12.04 -13.37 19.81
C ARG A 257 13.13 -14.27 19.24
N LYS A 258 13.07 -15.59 19.45
CA LYS A 258 14.00 -16.55 18.83
C LYS A 258 13.89 -16.52 17.30
N VAL A 259 12.69 -16.40 16.76
CA VAL A 259 12.48 -16.27 15.29
C VAL A 259 13.04 -14.95 14.76
N VAL A 260 12.88 -13.86 15.52
CA VAL A 260 13.49 -12.55 15.18
C VAL A 260 15.01 -12.63 15.22
N ASP A 261 15.59 -13.31 16.22
CA ASP A 261 17.04 -13.54 16.28
C ASP A 261 17.56 -14.30 15.07
N LYS A 262 16.82 -15.33 14.64
CA LYS A 262 17.16 -16.10 13.44
C LYS A 262 17.08 -15.24 12.17
N ALA A 263 16.11 -14.34 12.09
CA ALA A 263 15.87 -13.49 10.92
C ALA A 263 16.84 -12.31 10.80
N PHE A 264 17.14 -11.64 11.93
CA PHE A 264 17.85 -10.37 11.95
C PHE A 264 19.16 -10.38 12.76
N GLY A 265 19.56 -11.54 13.26
CA GLY A 265 20.80 -11.72 14.01
C GLY A 265 20.58 -11.89 15.52
N LYS A 266 21.52 -12.60 16.16
CA LYS A 266 21.50 -12.90 17.61
C LYS A 266 21.30 -11.65 18.43
N GLY A 267 20.30 -11.65 19.31
CA GLY A 267 19.94 -10.54 20.18
C GLY A 267 18.95 -9.54 19.58
N ALA A 268 18.57 -9.64 18.28
CA ALA A 268 17.57 -8.75 17.68
C ALA A 268 16.19 -8.87 18.35
N GLY A 269 15.83 -10.07 18.78
CA GLY A 269 14.52 -10.32 19.42
C GLY A 269 14.30 -9.56 20.73
N LYS A 270 15.35 -9.20 21.48
CA LYS A 270 15.21 -8.42 22.71
C LYS A 270 14.66 -7.01 22.47
N HIS A 271 14.78 -6.49 21.23
CA HIS A 271 14.27 -5.21 20.80
C HIS A 271 12.82 -5.26 20.32
N VAL A 272 12.16 -6.45 20.40
CA VAL A 272 10.77 -6.61 20.00
C VAL A 272 9.88 -6.81 21.22
N THR A 273 8.79 -6.03 21.29
CA THR A 273 7.72 -6.21 22.27
C THR A 273 6.43 -6.61 21.57
N MET A 274 5.58 -7.31 22.30
CA MET A 274 4.30 -7.82 21.82
C MET A 274 3.15 -7.12 22.57
N ASN A 275 2.15 -6.68 21.84
CA ASN A 275 0.91 -6.14 22.39
C ASN A 275 -0.22 -7.12 22.14
N CYS A 276 -1.06 -7.27 23.15
CA CYS A 276 -2.21 -8.17 23.10
C CYS A 276 -3.47 -7.47 23.59
N ASN A 277 -4.59 -7.86 23.00
CA ASN A 277 -5.92 -7.48 23.44
C ASN A 277 -6.81 -8.72 23.49
N ARG A 278 -7.49 -8.96 24.61
CA ARG A 278 -8.35 -10.14 24.81
C ARG A 278 -7.67 -11.47 24.46
N GLY A 279 -6.38 -11.61 24.80
CA GLY A 279 -5.60 -12.81 24.51
C GLY A 279 -5.13 -12.96 23.06
N LEU A 280 -5.46 -12.03 22.16
CA LEU A 280 -5.01 -12.01 20.78
C LEU A 280 -3.79 -11.11 20.63
N ILE A 281 -2.83 -11.52 19.81
CA ILE A 281 -1.68 -10.69 19.45
C ILE A 281 -2.17 -9.64 18.45
N THR A 282 -2.19 -8.38 18.88
CA THR A 282 -2.63 -7.27 18.03
C THR A 282 -1.47 -6.63 17.28
N GLU A 283 -0.28 -6.54 17.92
CA GLU A 283 0.87 -5.87 17.33
C GLU A 283 2.20 -6.44 17.80
N LEU A 284 3.20 -6.32 16.96
CA LEU A 284 4.60 -6.36 17.33
C LEU A 284 5.21 -4.97 17.17
N TRP A 285 5.96 -4.53 18.17
CA TRP A 285 6.67 -3.27 18.20
C TRP A 285 8.17 -3.52 18.13
N PHE A 286 8.81 -2.98 17.10
CA PHE A 286 10.24 -3.08 16.87
C PHE A 286 10.88 -1.77 17.33
N HIS A 287 11.72 -1.83 18.37
CA HIS A 287 12.40 -0.68 18.93
C HIS A 287 13.71 -0.48 18.19
N LEU A 288 13.79 0.60 17.43
CA LEU A 288 14.86 0.90 16.49
C LEU A 288 15.76 2.00 17.02
N GLY A 289 17.06 1.92 16.76
CA GLY A 289 18.00 3.01 16.97
C GLY A 289 18.00 4.01 15.82
N ASN A 290 18.96 4.92 15.82
CA ASN A 290 19.17 5.91 14.78
C ASN A 290 19.88 5.33 13.55
N GLY A 291 19.77 6.04 12.44
CA GLY A 291 20.48 5.76 11.20
C GLY A 291 19.53 5.50 10.02
N ASN A 292 20.14 5.17 8.92
CA ASN A 292 19.50 4.82 7.65
C ASN A 292 19.80 3.37 7.22
N ASP A 293 20.12 2.54 8.19
CA ASP A 293 20.42 1.13 8.00
C ASP A 293 19.15 0.32 7.65
N ASN A 294 19.34 -0.93 7.23
CA ASN A 294 18.28 -1.91 7.16
C ASN A 294 17.75 -2.26 8.58
N LEU A 295 16.66 -3.03 8.64
CA LEU A 295 16.03 -3.38 9.92
C LEU A 295 16.98 -4.04 10.92
N LYS A 296 17.90 -4.91 10.45
CA LYS A 296 18.91 -5.55 11.30
C LYS A 296 19.83 -4.51 11.97
N GLY A 297 20.35 -3.57 11.20
CA GLY A 297 21.24 -2.49 11.71
C GLY A 297 20.50 -1.56 12.66
N LEU A 298 19.25 -1.21 12.36
CA LEU A 298 18.45 -0.37 13.24
C LEU A 298 18.06 -1.07 14.55
N LEU A 299 17.72 -2.37 14.51
CA LEU A 299 17.43 -3.16 15.71
C LEU A 299 18.65 -3.25 16.65
N SER A 300 19.85 -3.47 16.11
CA SER A 300 21.07 -3.61 16.94
C SER A 300 21.36 -2.38 17.82
N LYS A 301 20.86 -1.21 17.40
CA LYS A 301 21.00 0.09 18.09
C LYS A 301 19.76 0.48 18.92
N GLY A 302 18.73 -0.37 18.91
CA GLY A 302 17.44 -0.10 19.55
C GLY A 302 17.45 -0.29 21.07
N LYS A 303 16.42 0.19 21.75
CA LYS A 303 16.17 -0.10 23.18
C LYS A 303 15.65 -1.51 23.37
N THR A 304 15.83 -2.05 24.58
CA THR A 304 15.38 -3.39 25.00
C THR A 304 14.30 -3.29 26.10
N PRO A 305 13.10 -2.82 25.77
CA PRO A 305 12.06 -2.62 26.77
C PRO A 305 11.41 -3.93 27.23
N LYS A 306 10.85 -3.92 28.43
CA LYS A 306 10.02 -5.02 28.92
C LYS A 306 8.70 -5.05 28.12
N SER A 307 8.26 -6.23 27.71
CA SER A 307 6.95 -6.44 27.10
C SER A 307 5.94 -6.85 28.14
N ARG A 308 4.77 -6.23 28.15
CA ARG A 308 3.69 -6.60 29.05
C ARG A 308 3.00 -7.90 28.62
N CYS A 309 2.80 -8.12 27.33
CA CYS A 309 2.23 -9.35 26.81
C CYS A 309 3.34 -10.41 26.60
N GLN A 310 3.16 -11.60 27.21
CA GLN A 310 4.13 -12.70 27.14
C GLN A 310 3.62 -13.88 26.31
N LYS A 311 2.31 -14.01 26.09
CA LYS A 311 1.66 -15.04 25.27
C LYS A 311 0.38 -14.51 24.67
N GLY A 312 0.04 -14.95 23.45
CA GLY A 312 -1.19 -14.58 22.78
C GLY A 312 -1.47 -15.50 21.59
N ARG A 313 -2.71 -15.50 21.13
CA ARG A 313 -3.13 -16.24 19.95
C ARG A 313 -2.90 -15.41 18.70
N ILE A 314 -2.37 -16.04 17.66
CA ILE A 314 -2.31 -15.44 16.31
C ILE A 314 -3.69 -15.65 15.68
N ASP A 315 -4.44 -14.59 15.52
CA ASP A 315 -5.83 -14.64 15.11
C ASP A 315 -6.00 -14.96 13.62
N PRO A 316 -6.94 -15.86 13.24
CA PRO A 316 -7.31 -16.08 11.84
C PRO A 316 -8.15 -14.91 11.29
N VAL A 317 -8.38 -14.89 9.98
CA VAL A 317 -9.38 -13.99 9.37
C VAL A 317 -10.78 -14.46 9.73
N GLY A 318 -11.66 -13.51 10.01
CA GLY A 318 -13.05 -13.72 10.40
C GLY A 318 -13.31 -13.28 11.84
N TYR A 319 -14.59 -13.19 12.20
CA TYR A 319 -15.00 -12.74 13.53
C TYR A 319 -15.75 -13.89 14.24
#